data_b1c0b135f7387cc1486edca4566f73f4
#
_entry.id   b1c0b135f7387cc1486edca4566f73f4
#
_cell.length_a   1.000
_cell.length_b   1.000
_cell.length_c   1.000
_cell.angle_alpha   90.00
_cell.angle_beta   90.00
_cell.angle_gamma   90.00
#
_symmetry.space_group_name_H-M   'P 1'
#
loop_
_entity.id
_entity.type
_entity.pdbx_description
1 polymer ?
#
loop_
_entity_poly.entity_id
_entity_poly.type
_entity_poly.pdbx_seq_one_letter_code
_entity_poly.pdbx_strand_id
1 'polypeptide(L)'
;MRRRRKVGRAYDMALEVARVLPPRADVLDVGCGNGFIAHHLQSILGTTVVGLDVGPDTAAPINYLPYDGRHFPVRDQSFDAVLLCYVLHHAQDPRLLLNEVSRVLREGGLAIIYEDIPSIWWDRAVCWTHDRQWRGRTGPCTFQMDHDWRRTFSLAGFEIVKERALSRWRNLAHPVARSFFVLTNQYTKGTKWVTGIPPADHRTEPLHVRGN
;
A
#
# COMPACT_ATOMS: atom_id res chain seq x y z
N MET A 1 -24.37 3.26 -10.84
CA MET A 1 -23.82 1.90 -10.99
C MET A 1 -22.29 1.83 -10.83
N ARG A 2 -21.45 2.69 -11.47
CA ARG A 2 -19.96 2.72 -11.33
C ARG A 2 -19.47 2.98 -9.89
N ARG A 3 -20.12 3.88 -9.10
CA ARG A 3 -19.73 4.19 -7.72
C ARG A 3 -19.91 3.00 -6.78
N ARG A 4 -21.04 2.27 -6.86
CA ARG A 4 -21.29 1.06 -6.05
C ARG A 4 -20.27 -0.06 -6.29
N ARG A 5 -19.83 -0.26 -7.56
CA ARG A 5 -18.79 -1.29 -7.88
C ARG A 5 -17.40 -0.91 -7.36
N LYS A 6 -17.06 0.39 -7.32
CA LYS A 6 -15.77 0.85 -6.75
C LYS A 6 -15.73 0.64 -5.24
N VAL A 7 -16.82 0.97 -4.53
CA VAL A 7 -16.94 0.79 -3.08
C VAL A 7 -16.89 -0.70 -2.71
N GLY A 8 -17.62 -1.58 -3.41
CA GLY A 8 -17.59 -3.02 -3.14
C GLY A 8 -16.20 -3.64 -3.31
N ARG A 9 -15.45 -3.24 -4.37
CA ARG A 9 -14.07 -3.71 -4.56
C ARG A 9 -13.11 -3.19 -3.48
N ALA A 10 -13.26 -1.96 -3.03
CA ALA A 10 -12.47 -1.42 -1.94
C ALA A 10 -12.72 -2.19 -0.64
N TYR A 11 -13.96 -2.59 -0.38
CA TYR A 11 -14.32 -3.43 0.75
C TYR A 11 -13.67 -4.82 0.67
N ASP A 12 -13.72 -5.48 -0.50
CA ASP A 12 -13.07 -6.77 -0.71
C ASP A 12 -11.54 -6.70 -0.48
N MET A 13 -10.91 -5.64 -0.97
CA MET A 13 -9.47 -5.41 -0.74
C MET A 13 -9.19 -5.13 0.74
N ALA A 14 -9.99 -4.33 1.41
CA ALA A 14 -9.84 -4.06 2.86
C ALA A 14 -9.97 -5.35 3.68
N LEU A 15 -10.94 -6.23 3.36
CA LEU A 15 -11.04 -7.56 3.99
C LEU A 15 -9.81 -8.43 3.75
N GLU A 16 -9.24 -8.39 2.54
CA GLU A 16 -8.06 -9.17 2.19
C GLU A 16 -6.82 -8.67 2.97
N VAL A 17 -6.66 -7.35 3.09
CA VAL A 17 -5.60 -6.71 3.89
C VAL A 17 -5.78 -7.02 5.38
N ALA A 18 -6.99 -6.88 5.92
CA ALA A 18 -7.27 -7.14 7.33
C ALA A 18 -6.94 -8.57 7.78
N ARG A 19 -6.99 -9.57 6.86
CA ARG A 19 -6.63 -10.97 7.16
C ARG A 19 -5.14 -11.20 7.44
N VAL A 20 -4.28 -10.25 7.10
CA VAL A 20 -2.83 -10.34 7.33
C VAL A 20 -2.36 -9.38 8.41
N LEU A 21 -3.27 -8.62 9.00
CA LEU A 21 -2.99 -7.63 10.05
C LEU A 21 -3.59 -8.06 11.39
N PRO A 22 -2.94 -7.71 12.50
CA PRO A 22 -3.55 -7.85 13.81
C PRO A 22 -4.74 -6.88 13.98
N PRO A 23 -5.70 -7.19 14.86
CA PRO A 23 -6.73 -6.23 15.27
C PRO A 23 -6.09 -4.95 15.81
N ARG A 24 -6.71 -3.81 15.48
CA ARG A 24 -6.26 -2.48 15.91
C ARG A 24 -4.86 -2.07 15.43
N ALA A 25 -4.36 -2.68 14.35
CA ALA A 25 -3.12 -2.24 13.71
C ALA A 25 -3.23 -0.78 13.27
N ASP A 26 -2.21 0.03 13.55
CA ASP A 26 -2.07 1.38 12.99
C ASP A 26 -1.60 1.27 11.54
N VAL A 27 -2.40 1.73 10.60
CA VAL A 27 -2.14 1.56 9.16
C VAL A 27 -2.00 2.90 8.46
N LEU A 28 -0.99 3.00 7.60
CA LEU A 28 -0.79 4.08 6.64
C LEU A 28 -1.16 3.58 5.24
N ASP A 29 -2.16 4.18 4.59
CA ASP A 29 -2.56 3.89 3.21
C ASP A 29 -1.93 4.94 2.27
N VAL A 30 -0.83 4.59 1.61
CA VAL A 30 -0.07 5.46 0.72
C VAL A 30 -0.65 5.39 -0.69
N GLY A 31 -0.91 6.55 -1.30
CA GLY A 31 -1.66 6.64 -2.56
C GLY A 31 -3.11 6.23 -2.38
N CYS A 32 -3.73 6.65 -1.28
CA CYS A 32 -5.07 6.21 -0.88
C CYS A 32 -6.19 6.63 -1.86
N GLY A 33 -5.93 7.55 -2.78
CA GLY A 33 -6.89 8.05 -3.76
C GLY A 33 -8.17 8.54 -3.12
N ASN A 34 -9.30 7.87 -3.42
CA ASN A 34 -10.59 8.24 -2.85
C ASN A 34 -10.80 7.80 -1.38
N GLY A 35 -9.83 7.13 -0.77
CA GLY A 35 -9.82 6.73 0.62
C GLY A 35 -10.77 5.57 1.00
N PHE A 36 -11.45 4.93 0.03
CA PHE A 36 -12.45 3.90 0.38
C PHE A 36 -11.83 2.62 0.95
N ILE A 37 -10.58 2.24 0.57
CA ILE A 37 -9.91 1.08 1.16
C ILE A 37 -9.60 1.39 2.62
N ALA A 38 -8.96 2.53 2.91
CA ALA A 38 -8.66 3.00 4.26
C ALA A 38 -9.94 3.08 5.12
N HIS A 39 -11.03 3.66 4.59
CA HIS A 39 -12.31 3.78 5.29
C HIS A 39 -12.90 2.42 5.71
N HIS A 40 -12.90 1.45 4.81
CA HIS A 40 -13.37 0.11 5.16
C HIS A 40 -12.41 -0.60 6.11
N LEU A 41 -11.10 -0.44 5.91
CA LEU A 41 -10.09 -1.08 6.74
C LEU A 41 -10.16 -0.60 8.19
N GLN A 42 -10.32 0.72 8.43
CA GLN A 42 -10.50 1.24 9.80
C GLN A 42 -11.75 0.69 10.48
N SER A 43 -12.85 0.49 9.73
CA SER A 43 -14.07 -0.12 10.27
C SER A 43 -13.88 -1.59 10.63
N ILE A 44 -13.10 -2.34 9.83
CA ILE A 44 -12.83 -3.77 10.03
C ILE A 44 -11.85 -3.98 11.20
N LEU A 45 -10.79 -3.19 11.27
CA LEU A 45 -9.74 -3.31 12.30
C LEU A 45 -10.12 -2.66 13.63
N GLY A 46 -11.12 -1.77 13.63
CA GLY A 46 -11.48 -0.99 14.81
C GLY A 46 -10.41 0.02 15.24
N THR A 47 -9.70 0.59 14.27
CA THR A 47 -8.61 1.57 14.48
C THR A 47 -8.71 2.71 13.49
N THR A 48 -7.87 3.74 13.66
CA THR A 48 -7.75 4.82 12.70
C THR A 48 -6.73 4.44 11.61
N VAL A 49 -7.12 4.61 10.34
CA VAL A 49 -6.23 4.48 9.19
C VAL A 49 -5.91 5.89 8.66
N VAL A 50 -4.62 6.17 8.49
CA VAL A 50 -4.16 7.43 7.90
C VAL A 50 -3.95 7.23 6.40
N GLY A 51 -4.55 8.08 5.57
CA GLY A 51 -4.35 8.07 4.12
C GLY A 51 -3.37 9.16 3.68
N LEU A 52 -2.43 8.82 2.80
CA LEU A 52 -1.57 9.77 2.09
C LEU A 52 -1.89 9.74 0.60
N ASP A 53 -1.96 10.90 -0.03
CA ASP A 53 -1.99 11.02 -1.51
C ASP A 53 -1.41 12.36 -1.94
N VAL A 54 -1.00 12.44 -3.21
CA VAL A 54 -0.51 13.70 -3.83
C VAL A 54 -1.67 14.66 -4.20
N GLY A 55 -2.91 14.18 -4.15
CA GLY A 55 -4.11 14.97 -4.36
C GLY A 55 -4.40 15.92 -3.19
N PRO A 56 -5.28 16.92 -3.37
CA PRO A 56 -5.60 17.88 -2.32
C PRO A 56 -6.52 17.32 -1.23
N ASP A 57 -7.33 16.30 -1.53
CA ASP A 57 -8.35 15.75 -0.66
C ASP A 57 -8.71 14.29 -1.00
N THR A 58 -9.59 13.70 -0.20
CA THR A 58 -10.16 12.37 -0.41
C THR A 58 -11.69 12.39 -0.25
N ALA A 59 -12.39 11.45 -0.90
CA ALA A 59 -13.84 11.36 -0.87
C ALA A 59 -14.40 10.62 0.36
N ALA A 60 -13.60 9.77 0.99
CA ALA A 60 -13.99 9.01 2.18
C ALA A 60 -13.61 9.75 3.46
N PRO A 61 -14.38 9.61 4.58
CA PRO A 61 -14.07 10.21 5.86
C PRO A 61 -12.98 9.42 6.57
N ILE A 62 -11.73 9.76 6.27
CA ILE A 62 -10.52 9.21 6.87
C ILE A 62 -9.59 10.34 7.34
N ASN A 63 -8.62 10.04 8.19
CA ASN A 63 -7.50 10.93 8.43
C ASN A 63 -6.66 11.02 7.17
N TYR A 64 -6.70 12.17 6.51
CA TYR A 64 -6.02 12.39 5.25
C TYR A 64 -4.90 13.41 5.39
N LEU A 65 -3.74 13.12 4.81
CA LEU A 65 -2.59 14.00 4.74
C LEU A 65 -2.12 14.10 3.28
N PRO A 66 -2.11 15.28 2.66
CA PRO A 66 -1.45 15.47 1.38
C PRO A 66 0.07 15.37 1.53
N TYR A 67 0.76 14.82 0.52
CA TYR A 67 2.22 14.75 0.51
C TYR A 67 2.81 15.04 -0.88
N ASP A 68 4.11 15.22 -0.96
CA ASP A 68 4.83 15.63 -2.16
C ASP A 68 5.16 14.48 -3.15
N GLY A 69 4.73 13.26 -2.84
CA GLY A 69 5.06 12.05 -3.61
C GLY A 69 6.43 11.45 -3.28
N ARG A 70 7.15 12.00 -2.29
CA ARG A 70 8.52 11.61 -1.91
C ARG A 70 8.67 11.36 -0.43
N HIS A 71 8.29 12.31 0.43
CA HIS A 71 8.48 12.25 1.88
C HIS A 71 7.15 12.13 2.60
N PHE A 72 7.01 11.13 3.45
CA PHE A 72 5.80 10.97 4.25
C PHE A 72 5.81 11.95 5.43
N PRO A 73 4.79 12.82 5.58
CA PRO A 73 4.71 13.81 6.66
C PRO A 73 4.29 13.18 7.99
N VAL A 74 4.88 12.04 8.33
CA VAL A 74 4.61 11.26 9.54
C VAL A 74 5.92 10.85 10.20
N ARG A 75 5.85 10.51 11.49
CA ARG A 75 7.03 10.12 12.28
C ARG A 75 7.57 8.76 11.89
N ASP A 76 8.85 8.54 12.19
CA ASP A 76 9.48 7.23 12.10
C ASP A 76 8.78 6.25 13.04
N GLN A 77 8.77 4.96 12.67
CA GLN A 77 8.30 3.85 13.48
C GLN A 77 6.92 4.07 14.13
N SER A 78 5.97 4.64 13.37
CA SER A 78 4.65 5.01 13.88
C SER A 78 3.50 4.12 13.39
N PHE A 79 3.77 3.20 12.44
CA PHE A 79 2.75 2.33 11.89
C PHE A 79 3.11 0.85 11.99
N ASP A 80 2.10 0.01 12.26
CA ASP A 80 2.23 -1.45 12.24
C ASP A 80 2.19 -1.98 10.80
N ALA A 81 1.54 -1.24 9.89
CA ALA A 81 1.51 -1.59 8.48
C ALA A 81 1.45 -0.36 7.57
N VAL A 82 2.04 -0.50 6.38
CA VAL A 82 1.90 0.43 5.26
C VAL A 82 1.27 -0.30 4.09
N LEU A 83 0.19 0.26 3.54
CA LEU A 83 -0.52 -0.26 2.39
C LEU A 83 -0.19 0.58 1.14
N LEU A 84 0.13 -0.10 0.04
CA LEU A 84 0.37 0.52 -1.27
C LEU A 84 -0.46 -0.23 -2.32
N CYS A 85 -1.59 0.34 -2.72
CA CYS A 85 -2.48 -0.27 -3.69
C CYS A 85 -2.32 0.38 -5.06
N TYR A 86 -1.52 -0.23 -5.94
CA TYR A 86 -1.25 0.27 -7.30
C TYR A 86 -0.56 1.63 -7.30
N VAL A 87 0.49 1.78 -6.51
CA VAL A 87 1.20 3.04 -6.24
C VAL A 87 2.64 3.01 -6.72
N LEU A 88 3.35 1.90 -6.51
CA LEU A 88 4.79 1.85 -6.78
C LEU A 88 5.12 2.09 -8.25
N HIS A 89 4.26 1.65 -9.17
CA HIS A 89 4.47 1.92 -10.59
C HIS A 89 4.29 3.40 -10.98
N HIS A 90 3.70 4.23 -10.12
CA HIS A 90 3.62 5.68 -10.29
C HIS A 90 4.80 6.43 -9.65
N ALA A 91 5.57 5.76 -8.79
CA ALA A 91 6.72 6.38 -8.14
C ALA A 91 7.85 6.64 -9.15
N GLN A 92 8.46 7.82 -9.09
CA GLN A 92 9.64 8.14 -9.91
C GLN A 92 10.81 7.21 -9.61
N ASP A 93 11.01 6.89 -8.32
CA ASP A 93 11.93 5.85 -7.85
C ASP A 93 11.22 5.00 -6.78
N PRO A 94 10.77 3.78 -7.12
CA PRO A 94 10.13 2.88 -6.17
C PRO A 94 10.97 2.57 -4.93
N ARG A 95 12.31 2.58 -5.04
CA ARG A 95 13.19 2.28 -3.90
C ARG A 95 13.19 3.42 -2.89
N LEU A 96 13.18 4.68 -3.34
CA LEU A 96 13.07 5.82 -2.44
C LEU A 96 11.74 5.80 -1.68
N LEU A 97 10.64 5.45 -2.35
CA LEU A 97 9.34 5.30 -1.69
C LEU A 97 9.36 4.15 -0.67
N LEU A 98 9.99 3.01 -1.00
CA LEU A 98 10.15 1.88 -0.10
C LEU A 98 11.06 2.21 1.10
N ASN A 99 12.07 3.09 0.95
CA ASN A 99 12.85 3.58 2.08
C ASN A 99 11.99 4.38 3.06
N GLU A 100 11.08 5.23 2.57
CA GLU A 100 10.10 5.92 3.42
C GLU A 100 9.14 4.94 4.10
N VAL A 101 8.67 3.91 3.38
CA VAL A 101 7.89 2.82 3.97
C VAL A 101 8.65 2.15 5.11
N SER A 102 9.94 1.84 4.90
CA SER A 102 10.79 1.25 5.94
C SER A 102 10.95 2.17 7.15
N ARG A 103 11.12 3.48 6.92
CA ARG A 103 11.30 4.48 8.00
C ARG A 103 10.08 4.56 8.91
N VAL A 104 8.88 4.55 8.35
CA VAL A 104 7.65 4.74 9.13
C VAL A 104 7.11 3.48 9.76
N LEU A 105 7.53 2.30 9.28
CA LEU A 105 7.16 1.02 9.88
C LEU A 105 7.85 0.82 11.22
N ARG A 106 7.07 0.36 12.20
CA ARG A 106 7.61 -0.17 13.46
C ARG A 106 8.44 -1.42 13.21
N GLU A 107 9.23 -1.81 14.18
CA GLU A 107 9.92 -3.10 14.16
C GLU A 107 8.92 -4.25 13.98
N GLY A 108 9.18 -5.13 13.01
CA GLY A 108 8.26 -6.20 12.64
C GLY A 108 7.02 -5.78 11.88
N GLY A 109 6.88 -4.51 11.54
CA GLY A 109 5.76 -4.00 10.74
C GLY A 109 5.75 -4.55 9.30
N LEU A 110 4.61 -4.48 8.64
CA LEU A 110 4.36 -5.07 7.33
C LEU A 110 4.12 -4.01 6.25
N ALA A 111 4.78 -4.17 5.09
CA ALA A 111 4.36 -3.48 3.87
C ALA A 111 3.46 -4.40 3.05
N ILE A 112 2.26 -3.93 2.70
CA ILE A 112 1.27 -4.68 1.94
C ILE A 112 1.10 -4.00 0.59
N ILE A 113 1.40 -4.71 -0.49
CA ILE A 113 1.53 -4.14 -1.82
C ILE A 113 0.65 -4.89 -2.81
N TYR A 114 -0.11 -4.12 -3.60
CA TYR A 114 -0.78 -4.60 -4.80
C TYR A 114 -0.18 -3.92 -6.00
N GLU A 115 0.25 -4.69 -7.03
CA GLU A 115 0.79 -4.14 -8.25
C GLU A 115 0.26 -4.82 -9.51
N ASP A 116 0.13 -4.04 -10.59
CA ASP A 116 -0.19 -4.54 -11.91
C ASP A 116 1.05 -5.19 -12.56
N ILE A 117 0.89 -6.39 -13.11
CA ILE A 117 1.97 -7.20 -13.69
C ILE A 117 1.72 -7.38 -15.18
N PRO A 118 2.46 -6.71 -16.07
CA PRO A 118 2.25 -6.77 -17.52
C PRO A 118 2.78 -8.09 -18.12
N SER A 119 2.21 -9.22 -17.71
CA SER A 119 2.70 -10.57 -18.00
C SER A 119 2.55 -11.02 -19.47
N ILE A 120 1.57 -10.47 -20.19
CA ILE A 120 1.33 -10.74 -21.60
C ILE A 120 1.20 -9.46 -22.43
N TRP A 121 1.21 -9.56 -23.75
CA TRP A 121 1.11 -8.39 -24.63
C TRP A 121 -0.15 -7.52 -24.38
N TRP A 122 -1.27 -8.17 -24.03
CA TRP A 122 -2.51 -7.45 -23.70
C TRP A 122 -2.37 -6.62 -22.43
N ASP A 123 -1.78 -7.17 -21.37
CA ASP A 123 -1.50 -6.43 -20.13
C ASP A 123 -0.63 -5.21 -20.42
N ARG A 124 0.40 -5.37 -21.29
CA ARG A 124 1.29 -4.26 -21.70
C ARG A 124 0.51 -3.17 -22.44
N ALA A 125 -0.41 -3.53 -23.31
CA ALA A 125 -1.25 -2.56 -24.01
C ALA A 125 -2.14 -1.78 -23.04
N VAL A 126 -2.74 -2.45 -22.05
CA VAL A 126 -3.55 -1.80 -21.01
C VAL A 126 -2.69 -0.91 -20.12
N CYS A 127 -1.51 -1.37 -19.67
CA CYS A 127 -0.55 -0.57 -18.90
C CYS A 127 -0.06 0.67 -19.69
N TRP A 128 0.16 0.55 -21.00
CA TRP A 128 0.53 1.67 -21.84
C TRP A 128 -0.59 2.73 -21.91
N THR A 129 -1.86 2.33 -22.02
CA THR A 129 -2.99 3.28 -21.99
C THR A 129 -3.11 3.95 -20.63
N HIS A 130 -2.86 3.20 -19.55
CA HIS A 130 -2.82 3.72 -18.17
C HIS A 130 -1.71 4.77 -18.02
N ASP A 131 -0.48 4.45 -18.44
CA ASP A 131 0.66 5.39 -18.42
C ASP A 131 0.31 6.70 -19.14
N ARG A 132 -0.25 6.63 -20.35
CA ARG A 132 -0.66 7.83 -21.10
C ARG A 132 -1.68 8.69 -20.36
N GLN A 133 -2.61 8.06 -19.64
CA GLN A 133 -3.64 8.75 -18.87
C GLN A 133 -3.07 9.46 -17.64
N TRP A 134 -2.06 8.85 -16.99
CA TRP A 134 -1.53 9.33 -15.70
C TRP A 134 -0.22 10.13 -15.82
N ARG A 135 0.50 10.00 -16.93
CA ARG A 135 1.80 10.63 -17.17
C ARG A 135 1.86 12.14 -16.86
N GLY A 136 0.77 12.85 -17.10
CA GLY A 136 0.67 14.28 -16.79
C GLY A 136 0.55 14.62 -15.30
N ARG A 137 0.25 13.61 -14.44
CA ARG A 137 0.04 13.79 -12.99
C ARG A 137 1.18 13.22 -12.15
N THR A 138 1.66 12.04 -12.52
CA THR A 138 2.64 11.27 -11.73
C THR A 138 3.97 11.07 -12.46
N GLY A 139 4.09 11.54 -13.71
CA GLY A 139 5.19 11.17 -14.58
C GLY A 139 4.98 9.80 -15.25
N PRO A 140 6.00 9.27 -15.96
CA PRO A 140 5.90 7.96 -16.59
C PRO A 140 5.78 6.83 -15.56
N CYS A 141 4.86 5.89 -15.83
CA CYS A 141 4.68 4.73 -14.97
C CYS A 141 5.78 3.68 -15.20
N THR A 142 6.27 3.08 -14.12
CA THR A 142 7.32 2.03 -14.13
C THR A 142 6.74 0.66 -13.83
N PHE A 143 5.91 0.11 -14.74
CA PHE A 143 5.38 -1.24 -14.58
C PHE A 143 6.49 -2.29 -14.66
N GLN A 144 6.52 -3.22 -13.73
CA GLN A 144 7.54 -4.26 -13.63
C GLN A 144 6.90 -5.65 -13.63
N MET A 145 7.69 -6.67 -13.99
CA MET A 145 7.33 -8.07 -13.82
C MET A 145 7.53 -8.49 -12.36
N ASP A 146 6.92 -9.62 -11.95
CA ASP A 146 7.07 -10.13 -10.58
C ASP A 146 8.52 -10.28 -10.13
N HIS A 147 9.41 -10.78 -11.00
CA HIS A 147 10.82 -10.97 -10.66
C HIS A 147 11.56 -9.64 -10.47
N ASP A 148 11.19 -8.59 -11.20
CA ASP A 148 11.77 -7.25 -11.05
C ASP A 148 11.28 -6.60 -9.75
N TRP A 149 10.00 -6.76 -9.41
CA TRP A 149 9.46 -6.31 -8.13
C TRP A 149 10.16 -7.02 -6.96
N ARG A 150 10.34 -8.35 -7.01
CA ARG A 150 11.09 -9.08 -5.98
C ARG A 150 12.49 -8.53 -5.80
N ARG A 151 13.19 -8.24 -6.90
CA ARG A 151 14.52 -7.62 -6.86
C ARG A 151 14.47 -6.22 -6.26
N THR A 152 13.49 -5.39 -6.64
CA THR A 152 13.30 -4.03 -6.11
C THR A 152 13.07 -4.08 -4.59
N PHE A 153 12.23 -4.98 -4.09
CA PHE A 153 11.98 -5.16 -2.66
C PHE A 153 13.23 -5.60 -1.91
N SER A 154 13.94 -6.59 -2.44
CA SER A 154 15.20 -7.07 -1.83
C SER A 154 16.26 -5.97 -1.75
N LEU A 155 16.43 -5.16 -2.81
CA LEU A 155 17.37 -4.04 -2.83
C LEU A 155 16.97 -2.90 -1.88
N ALA A 156 15.69 -2.77 -1.56
CA ALA A 156 15.18 -1.84 -0.55
C ALA A 156 15.19 -2.42 0.88
N GLY A 157 15.78 -3.61 1.11
CA GLY A 157 15.92 -4.24 2.42
C GLY A 157 14.66 -4.95 2.92
N PHE A 158 13.72 -5.31 2.02
CA PHE A 158 12.53 -6.06 2.37
C PHE A 158 12.65 -7.54 2.00
N GLU A 159 12.03 -8.39 2.83
CA GLU A 159 11.81 -9.82 2.59
C GLU A 159 10.33 -10.08 2.30
N ILE A 160 10.04 -10.92 1.30
CA ILE A 160 8.67 -11.30 0.97
C ILE A 160 8.25 -12.45 1.90
N VAL A 161 7.26 -12.19 2.77
CA VAL A 161 6.68 -13.19 3.68
C VAL A 161 5.44 -13.86 3.07
N LYS A 162 4.78 -13.19 2.12
CA LYS A 162 3.64 -13.75 1.38
C LYS A 162 3.57 -13.13 0.00
N GLU A 163 3.30 -13.97 -0.99
CA GLU A 163 3.05 -13.54 -2.35
C GLU A 163 1.88 -14.33 -2.94
N ARG A 164 1.06 -13.67 -3.76
CA ARG A 164 -0.06 -14.32 -4.44
C ARG A 164 -0.38 -13.61 -5.75
N ALA A 165 -0.36 -14.36 -6.85
CA ALA A 165 -0.87 -13.89 -8.12
C ALA A 165 -2.39 -13.72 -8.07
N LEU A 166 -2.90 -12.64 -8.65
CA LEU A 166 -4.31 -12.30 -8.70
C LEU A 166 -4.79 -12.28 -10.15
N SER A 167 -6.02 -12.78 -10.34
CA SER A 167 -6.64 -12.82 -11.66
C SER A 167 -6.81 -11.43 -12.26
N ARG A 168 -6.48 -11.28 -13.55
CA ARG A 168 -6.75 -10.06 -14.35
C ARG A 168 -8.23 -9.68 -14.37
N TRP A 169 -9.11 -10.64 -14.24
CA TRP A 169 -10.56 -10.45 -14.28
C TRP A 169 -11.17 -9.85 -13.01
N ARG A 170 -10.37 -9.67 -11.95
CA ARG A 170 -10.82 -8.94 -10.74
C ARG A 170 -11.24 -7.50 -11.03
N ASN A 171 -10.73 -6.90 -12.09
CA ASN A 171 -11.11 -5.56 -12.53
C ASN A 171 -11.33 -5.53 -14.04
N LEU A 172 -12.58 -5.71 -14.46
CA LEU A 172 -12.93 -5.70 -15.89
C LEU A 172 -12.68 -4.35 -16.59
N ALA A 173 -12.62 -3.26 -15.84
CA ALA A 173 -12.30 -1.93 -16.40
C ALA A 173 -10.78 -1.73 -16.63
N HIS A 174 -9.94 -2.58 -16.01
CA HIS A 174 -8.49 -2.57 -16.14
C HIS A 174 -8.00 -4.03 -16.01
N PRO A 175 -8.18 -4.86 -17.06
CA PRO A 175 -7.97 -6.31 -16.98
C PRO A 175 -6.50 -6.68 -17.17
N VAL A 176 -5.67 -6.36 -16.16
CA VAL A 176 -4.24 -6.70 -16.08
C VAL A 176 -4.04 -7.75 -15.00
N ALA A 177 -3.09 -8.67 -15.19
CA ALA A 177 -2.63 -9.57 -14.13
C ALA A 177 -2.04 -8.75 -12.98
N ARG A 178 -2.15 -9.25 -11.75
CA ARG A 178 -1.73 -8.53 -10.54
C ARG A 178 -1.03 -9.45 -9.59
N SER A 179 -0.19 -8.86 -8.75
CA SER A 179 0.38 -9.57 -7.61
C SER A 179 0.08 -8.83 -6.31
N PHE A 180 -0.12 -9.61 -5.28
CA PHE A 180 -0.27 -9.19 -3.89
C PHE A 180 0.96 -9.66 -3.14
N PHE A 181 1.65 -8.74 -2.48
CA PHE A 181 2.84 -9.01 -1.69
C PHE A 181 2.63 -8.53 -0.26
N VAL A 182 3.14 -9.30 0.69
CA VAL A 182 3.33 -8.88 2.08
C VAL A 182 4.81 -8.96 2.36
N LEU A 183 5.39 -7.85 2.77
CA LEU A 183 6.82 -7.71 3.01
C LEU A 183 7.09 -7.38 4.47
N THR A 184 8.24 -7.79 4.98
CA THR A 184 8.80 -7.35 6.27
C THR A 184 10.18 -6.77 6.05
N ASN A 185 10.62 -5.86 6.94
CA ASN A 185 11.94 -5.27 6.87
C ASN A 185 13.02 -6.26 7.36
N GLN A 186 14.06 -6.50 6.57
CA GLN A 186 15.16 -7.42 6.92
C GLN A 186 16.01 -6.95 8.11
N TYR A 187 16.04 -5.64 8.37
CA TYR A 187 16.85 -5.06 9.45
C TYR A 187 16.26 -5.31 10.84
N THR A 188 15.04 -5.84 10.93
CA THR A 188 14.33 -6.13 12.19
C THR A 188 14.37 -7.62 12.55
N LYS A 189 15.48 -8.32 12.29
CA LYS A 189 15.65 -9.74 12.66
C LYS A 189 15.74 -9.94 14.17
N GLY A 190 14.62 -9.77 14.87
CA GLY A 190 14.49 -10.07 16.31
C GLY A 190 13.12 -10.60 16.72
N THR A 191 12.06 -10.21 16.03
CA THR A 191 10.69 -10.60 16.39
C THR A 191 10.06 -11.40 15.24
N LYS A 192 10.12 -12.73 15.32
CA LYS A 192 9.32 -13.60 14.46
C LYS A 192 7.85 -13.33 14.79
N TRP A 193 7.08 -12.88 13.82
CA TRP A 193 5.63 -13.07 13.83
C TRP A 193 5.38 -14.58 13.77
N VAL A 194 5.34 -15.21 14.93
CA VAL A 194 4.78 -16.56 15.07
C VAL A 194 3.27 -16.38 14.89
N THR A 195 2.74 -17.07 13.90
CA THR A 195 1.33 -17.13 13.55
C THR A 195 0.42 -16.93 14.76
N GLY A 196 -0.21 -15.75 14.88
CA GLY A 196 -1.44 -15.58 15.63
C GLY A 196 -1.43 -14.79 16.94
N ILE A 197 -0.30 -14.25 17.45
CA ILE A 197 -0.33 -13.45 18.69
C ILE A 197 0.61 -12.24 18.55
N PRO A 198 0.10 -10.98 18.66
CA PRO A 198 0.93 -9.78 18.68
C PRO A 198 1.67 -9.63 20.02
N PRO A 199 2.89 -9.02 20.04
CA PRO A 199 3.53 -8.63 21.28
C PRO A 199 2.73 -7.56 22.02
N ALA A 200 2.88 -7.54 23.36
CA ALA A 200 2.12 -6.72 24.27
C ALA A 200 2.25 -5.20 24.00
N ASP A 201 1.15 -4.53 24.23
CA ASP A 201 0.83 -3.13 24.02
C ASP A 201 1.82 -2.13 24.67
N HIS A 202 2.49 -1.33 23.83
CA HIS A 202 3.21 -0.11 24.26
C HIS A 202 2.55 1.17 23.72
N ARG A 203 1.21 1.24 23.80
CA ARG A 203 0.47 2.40 23.32
C ARG A 203 0.22 3.40 24.46
N THR A 204 1.06 4.41 24.56
CA THR A 204 0.70 5.63 25.30
C THR A 204 1.36 6.86 24.68
N GLU A 205 0.99 7.24 23.43
CA GLU A 205 1.10 8.65 23.04
C GLU A 205 0.35 8.91 21.71
N PRO A 206 -0.38 10.04 21.58
CA PRO A 206 -1.12 10.37 20.37
C PRO A 206 -0.17 10.71 19.21
N LEU A 207 -0.52 10.29 18.00
CA LEU A 207 0.13 10.65 16.74
C LEU A 207 0.23 12.19 16.63
N HIS A 208 1.40 12.76 16.85
CA HIS A 208 1.67 14.15 16.53
C HIS A 208 2.04 14.27 15.03
N VAL A 209 1.12 14.83 14.28
CA VAL A 209 1.37 15.34 12.93
C VAL A 209 2.37 16.51 13.07
N ARG A 210 3.46 16.52 12.31
CA ARG A 210 4.32 17.71 12.19
C ARG A 210 3.49 18.78 11.49
N GLY A 211 2.99 19.74 12.27
CA GLY A 211 2.53 21.01 11.72
C GLY A 211 3.76 21.84 11.28
N ASN A 212 3.65 22.46 10.11
CA ASN A 212 4.54 23.56 9.72
C ASN A 212 4.32 24.76 10.64
#